data_d7d47f62e8ef1af4ba8d822b8a89fe14
#
_entry.id   d7d47f62e8ef1af4ba8d822b8a89fe14
#
_cell.length_a   1.000
_cell.length_b   1.000
_cell.length_c   1.000
_cell.angle_alpha   90.00
_cell.angle_beta   90.00
_cell.angle_gamma   90.00
#
_symmetry.space_group_name_H-M   'P 1'
#
loop_
_entity.id
_entity.type
_entity.pdbx_description
1 polymer ?
#
loop_
_entity_poly.entity_id
_entity_poly.type
_entity_poly.pdbx_seq_one_letter_code
_entity_poly.pdbx_strand_id
1 'polypeptide(L)'
;MSVTFNPIGEVKFEDGNCFIVLKKEAIPATLGLDEYSHIQIVWWFHLYDNEDTRKYYVLDKPYTKGPEKIGVFATRSPVRPNPIGITSCVLVKLDRAQNRLQVAGLDAENGTPICSRYLQ
;
A
#
# COMPACT_ATOMS: atom_id res chain seq x y z
N MET A 1 -14.79 18.13 8.11
CA MET A 1 -15.00 17.39 6.85
C MET A 1 -14.51 15.96 7.03
N SER A 2 -15.28 14.99 6.65
CA SER A 2 -14.87 13.59 6.64
C SER A 2 -14.62 13.12 5.22
N VAL A 3 -13.66 12.24 5.07
CA VAL A 3 -13.30 11.63 3.79
C VAL A 3 -13.43 10.13 3.94
N THR A 4 -14.10 9.51 2.99
CA THR A 4 -14.24 8.06 2.96
C THR A 4 -13.53 7.53 1.73
N PHE A 5 -12.74 6.46 1.88
CA PHE A 5 -12.23 5.76 0.72
C PHE A 5 -12.81 4.35 0.69
N ASN A 6 -12.97 3.83 -0.51
CA ASN A 6 -13.43 2.47 -0.72
C ASN A 6 -12.26 1.65 -1.27
N PRO A 7 -11.82 0.60 -0.58
CA PRO A 7 -10.73 -0.22 -1.09
C PRO A 7 -11.06 -0.80 -2.46
N ILE A 8 -10.09 -0.79 -3.36
CA ILE A 8 -10.26 -1.39 -4.70
C ILE A 8 -9.83 -2.85 -4.73
N GLY A 9 -9.21 -3.32 -3.67
CA GLY A 9 -8.73 -4.68 -3.55
C GLY A 9 -7.94 -4.87 -2.27
N GLU A 10 -7.28 -6.00 -2.17
CA GLU A 10 -6.46 -6.33 -1.01
C GLU A 10 -5.22 -7.13 -1.42
N VAL A 11 -4.22 -7.12 -0.54
CA VAL A 11 -3.00 -7.91 -0.72
C VAL A 11 -3.26 -9.34 -0.30
N LYS A 12 -2.78 -10.30 -1.11
CA LYS A 12 -2.83 -11.71 -0.79
C LYS A 12 -1.51 -12.37 -1.15
N PHE A 13 -0.92 -13.07 -0.19
CA PHE A 13 0.28 -13.87 -0.43
C PHE A 13 -0.11 -15.31 -0.70
N GLU A 14 0.53 -15.90 -1.70
CA GLU A 14 0.26 -17.27 -2.11
C GLU A 14 1.56 -17.87 -2.66
N ASP A 15 2.04 -18.94 -2.04
CA ASP A 15 3.26 -19.64 -2.43
C ASP A 15 4.50 -18.73 -2.58
N GLY A 16 4.64 -17.76 -1.67
CA GLY A 16 5.74 -16.82 -1.69
C GLY A 16 5.58 -15.67 -2.67
N ASN A 17 4.50 -15.64 -3.43
CA ASN A 17 4.20 -14.57 -4.38
C ASN A 17 3.19 -13.57 -3.79
N CYS A 18 3.36 -12.31 -4.14
CA CYS A 18 2.46 -11.25 -3.70
C CYS A 18 1.47 -10.92 -4.81
N PHE A 19 0.19 -11.01 -4.50
CA PHE A 19 -0.89 -10.65 -5.41
C PHE A 19 -1.71 -9.51 -4.84
N ILE A 20 -2.20 -8.67 -5.72
CA ILE A 20 -3.25 -7.72 -5.39
C ILE A 20 -4.51 -8.23 -6.04
N VAL A 21 -5.46 -8.65 -5.22
CA VAL A 21 -6.76 -9.15 -5.68
C VAL A 21 -7.70 -7.97 -5.76
N LEU A 22 -8.14 -7.63 -6.96
CA LEU A 22 -8.98 -6.47 -7.22
C LEU A 22 -10.46 -6.84 -7.16
N LYS A 23 -11.28 -5.89 -6.77
CA LYS A 23 -12.71 -6.01 -6.95
C LYS A 23 -13.02 -6.09 -8.44
N LYS A 24 -14.01 -6.89 -8.80
CA LYS A 24 -14.39 -7.09 -10.20
C LYS A 24 -14.66 -5.78 -10.94
N GLU A 25 -15.34 -4.86 -10.30
CA GLU A 25 -15.66 -3.55 -10.88
C GLU A 25 -14.45 -2.65 -11.12
N ALA A 26 -13.31 -2.97 -10.50
CA ALA A 26 -12.07 -2.23 -10.70
C ALA A 26 -11.25 -2.72 -11.90
N ILE A 27 -11.56 -3.89 -12.46
CA ILE A 27 -10.78 -4.47 -13.56
C ILE A 27 -10.72 -3.58 -14.80
N PRO A 28 -11.80 -2.91 -15.24
CA PRO A 28 -11.70 -2.00 -16.37
C PRO A 28 -10.68 -0.86 -16.19
N ALA A 29 -10.40 -0.48 -14.94
CA ALA A 29 -9.41 0.56 -14.66
C ALA A 29 -7.97 0.10 -14.90
N THR A 30 -7.74 -1.20 -15.13
CA THR A 30 -6.41 -1.75 -15.45
C THR A 30 -6.03 -1.65 -16.92
N LEU A 31 -6.92 -1.15 -17.78
CA LEU A 31 -6.65 -1.03 -19.21
C LEU A 31 -5.39 -0.19 -19.45
N GLY A 32 -4.42 -0.77 -20.15
CA GLY A 32 -3.13 -0.12 -20.43
C GLY A 32 -2.09 -0.30 -19.35
N LEU A 33 -2.44 -0.84 -18.18
CA LEU A 33 -1.51 -0.99 -17.06
C LEU A 33 -0.38 -1.98 -17.37
N ASP A 34 -0.66 -3.01 -18.14
CA ASP A 34 0.30 -4.06 -18.51
C ASP A 34 1.40 -3.58 -19.46
N GLU A 35 1.34 -2.35 -19.94
CA GLU A 35 2.42 -1.73 -20.72
C GLU A 35 3.53 -1.16 -19.82
N TYR A 36 3.35 -1.16 -18.51
CA TYR A 36 4.29 -0.58 -17.56
C TYR A 36 5.02 -1.69 -16.80
N SER A 37 6.30 -1.47 -16.54
CA SER A 37 7.13 -2.42 -15.77
C SER A 37 6.96 -2.25 -14.26
N HIS A 38 6.67 -1.03 -13.83
CA HIS A 38 6.53 -0.66 -12.42
C HIS A 38 5.24 0.11 -12.20
N ILE A 39 4.67 -0.05 -11.02
CA ILE A 39 3.48 0.68 -10.61
C ILE A 39 3.64 1.15 -9.17
N GLN A 40 2.97 2.24 -8.84
CA GLN A 40 2.89 2.69 -7.45
C GLN A 40 1.58 2.19 -6.85
N ILE A 41 1.69 1.60 -5.67
CA ILE A 41 0.54 1.13 -4.91
C ILE A 41 0.32 2.06 -3.73
N VAL A 42 -0.88 2.56 -3.59
CA VAL A 42 -1.32 3.32 -2.42
C VAL A 42 -2.17 2.39 -1.57
N TRP A 43 -1.74 2.18 -0.34
CA TRP A 43 -2.35 1.18 0.51
C TRP A 43 -2.53 1.69 1.92
N TRP A 44 -3.34 0.98 2.71
CA TRP A 44 -3.70 1.37 4.06
C TRP A 44 -3.00 0.47 5.07
N PHE A 45 -2.30 1.07 6.03
CA PHE A 45 -1.68 0.31 7.12
C PHE A 45 -2.75 -0.13 8.12
N HIS A 46 -3.56 -1.11 7.78
CA HIS A 46 -4.73 -1.50 8.56
C HIS A 46 -4.41 -1.97 9.98
N LEU A 47 -3.20 -2.49 10.22
CA LEU A 47 -2.77 -2.92 11.55
C LEU A 47 -2.39 -1.73 12.45
N TYR A 48 -2.27 -0.53 11.89
CA TYR A 48 -1.87 0.69 12.59
C TYR A 48 -2.99 1.74 12.58
N ASP A 49 -4.19 1.35 12.21
CA ASP A 49 -5.35 2.24 12.18
C ASP A 49 -6.10 2.17 13.51
N ASN A 50 -5.53 2.83 14.52
CA ASN A 50 -6.12 2.92 15.84
C ASN A 50 -5.72 4.25 16.50
N GLU A 51 -6.40 4.64 17.55
CA GLU A 51 -6.15 5.91 18.21
C GLU A 51 -4.73 6.03 18.77
N ASP A 52 -4.17 4.93 19.28
CA ASP A 52 -2.84 4.93 19.86
C ASP A 52 -1.75 5.25 18.85
N THR A 53 -1.81 4.66 17.67
CA THR A 53 -0.79 4.87 16.63
C THR A 53 -1.04 6.14 15.83
N ARG A 54 -2.28 6.56 15.64
CA ARG A 54 -2.62 7.73 14.81
C ARG A 54 -2.33 9.06 15.50
N LYS A 55 -2.14 9.07 16.81
CA LYS A 55 -1.88 10.30 17.58
C LYS A 55 -0.43 10.77 17.52
N TYR A 56 0.48 9.94 17.03
CA TYR A 56 1.91 10.27 17.02
C TYR A 56 2.27 11.15 15.83
N TYR A 57 2.92 12.26 16.12
CA TYR A 57 3.48 13.17 15.11
C TYR A 57 5.01 13.19 15.14
N VAL A 58 5.60 12.73 16.24
CA VAL A 58 7.04 12.67 16.44
C VAL A 58 7.40 11.28 16.91
N LEU A 59 8.45 10.71 16.32
CA LEU A 59 8.99 9.41 16.72
C LEU A 59 10.33 9.60 17.44
N ASP A 60 10.53 8.82 18.51
CA ASP A 60 11.78 8.80 19.25
C ASP A 60 12.71 7.76 18.66
N LYS A 61 13.87 8.22 18.16
CA LYS A 61 14.97 7.39 17.66
C LYS A 61 14.51 6.22 16.77
N PRO A 62 13.76 6.48 15.69
CA PRO A 62 13.25 5.42 14.83
C PRO A 62 14.35 4.73 14.02
N TYR A 63 15.51 5.38 13.89
CA TYR A 63 16.63 4.86 13.11
C TYR A 63 17.90 4.81 13.96
N THR A 64 18.71 3.77 13.79
CA THR A 64 19.96 3.60 14.53
C THR A 64 20.93 4.75 14.32
N LYS A 65 21.01 5.30 13.12
CA LYS A 65 21.92 6.39 12.74
C LYS A 65 21.19 7.69 12.40
N GLY A 66 19.98 7.85 12.88
CA GLY A 66 19.20 9.05 12.64
C GLY A 66 19.16 9.97 13.85
N PRO A 67 18.41 11.07 13.75
CA PRO A 67 18.17 11.96 14.88
C PRO A 67 17.43 11.24 15.99
N GLU A 68 17.55 11.72 17.22
CA GLU A 68 16.81 11.16 18.36
C GLU A 68 15.30 11.29 18.20
N LYS A 69 14.88 12.41 17.61
CA LYS A 69 13.46 12.68 17.33
C LYS A 69 13.30 13.08 15.87
N ILE A 70 12.23 12.59 15.27
CA ILE A 70 11.92 12.93 13.90
C ILE A 70 10.40 12.99 13.73
N GLY A 71 9.92 13.96 12.98
CA GLY A 71 8.50 14.06 12.65
C GLY A 71 8.08 12.92 11.72
N VAL A 72 6.89 12.38 11.91
CA VAL A 72 6.41 11.23 11.14
C VAL A 72 6.33 11.53 9.64
N PHE A 73 6.11 12.80 9.26
CA PHE A 73 6.03 13.16 7.84
C PHE A 73 7.38 13.10 7.13
N ALA A 74 8.49 13.03 7.88
CA ALA A 74 9.82 12.84 7.34
C ALA A 74 10.20 11.34 7.30
N THR A 75 9.25 10.45 7.52
CA THR A 75 9.45 9.01 7.56
C THR A 75 8.42 8.29 6.70
N ARG A 76 8.61 7.00 6.54
CA ARG A 76 7.62 6.09 5.95
C ARG A 76 6.97 5.20 7.01
N SER A 77 7.03 5.62 8.27
CA SER A 77 6.45 4.85 9.38
C SER A 77 4.95 4.66 9.19
N PRO A 78 4.42 3.45 9.50
CA PRO A 78 2.97 3.23 9.54
C PRO A 78 2.31 3.93 10.72
N VAL A 79 3.09 4.29 11.75
CA VAL A 79 2.60 5.05 12.91
C VAL A 79 2.50 6.51 12.51
N ARG A 80 1.31 6.91 12.12
CA ARG A 80 1.07 8.26 11.60
C ARG A 80 -0.41 8.61 11.64
N PRO A 81 -0.76 9.93 11.55
CA PRO A 81 -2.16 10.36 11.65
C PRO A 81 -3.11 9.69 10.66
N ASN A 82 -2.69 9.53 9.40
CA ASN A 82 -3.44 8.78 8.40
C ASN A 82 -2.52 7.69 7.88
N PRO A 83 -2.78 6.42 8.23
CA PRO A 83 -1.84 5.33 7.93
C PRO A 83 -1.90 4.88 6.47
N ILE A 84 -1.44 5.75 5.58
CA ILE A 84 -1.37 5.51 4.14
C ILE A 84 0.07 5.24 3.75
N GLY A 85 0.29 4.15 3.03
CA GLY A 85 1.58 3.81 2.46
C GLY A 85 1.57 3.95 0.94
N ILE A 86 2.72 4.29 0.39
CA ILE A 86 2.93 4.35 -1.06
C ILE A 86 4.18 3.56 -1.36
N THR A 87 4.06 2.56 -2.24
CA THR A 87 5.18 1.71 -2.61
C THR A 87 5.25 1.56 -4.13
N SER A 88 6.44 1.76 -4.67
CA SER A 88 6.73 1.43 -6.07
C SER A 88 7.12 -0.03 -6.14
N CYS A 89 6.45 -0.80 -6.96
CA CYS A 89 6.76 -2.22 -7.12
C CYS A 89 6.77 -2.63 -8.58
N VAL A 90 7.38 -3.77 -8.84
CA VAL A 90 7.43 -4.36 -10.18
C VAL A 90 6.08 -5.00 -10.47
N LEU A 91 5.51 -4.70 -11.63
CA LEU A 91 4.35 -5.43 -12.13
C LEU A 91 4.84 -6.69 -12.83
N VAL A 92 4.64 -7.85 -12.19
CA VAL A 92 5.09 -9.13 -12.74
C VAL A 92 4.10 -9.66 -13.76
N LYS A 93 2.81 -9.67 -13.43
CA LYS A 93 1.78 -10.20 -14.31
C LYS A 93 0.42 -9.62 -13.93
N LEU A 94 -0.37 -9.29 -14.95
CA LEU A 94 -1.76 -8.87 -14.78
C LEU A 94 -2.66 -9.99 -15.30
N ASP A 95 -3.46 -10.55 -14.41
CA ASP A 95 -4.36 -11.67 -14.71
C ASP A 95 -5.82 -11.19 -14.52
N ARG A 96 -6.39 -10.65 -15.59
CA ARG A 96 -7.75 -10.12 -15.57
C ARG A 96 -8.81 -11.20 -15.38
N ALA A 97 -8.50 -12.43 -15.81
CA ALA A 97 -9.45 -13.54 -15.66
C ALA A 97 -9.66 -13.91 -14.19
N GLN A 98 -8.63 -13.76 -13.36
CA GLN A 98 -8.70 -14.03 -11.93
C GLN A 98 -8.79 -12.77 -11.08
N ASN A 99 -9.02 -11.61 -11.71
CA ASN A 99 -9.16 -10.32 -11.04
C ASN A 99 -7.96 -9.97 -10.15
N ARG A 100 -6.75 -10.32 -10.58
CA ARG A 100 -5.56 -10.07 -9.76
C ARG A 100 -4.35 -9.68 -10.58
N LEU A 101 -3.41 -9.04 -9.91
CA LEU A 101 -2.10 -8.79 -10.47
C LEU A 101 -1.02 -9.24 -9.49
N GLN A 102 0.08 -9.74 -10.04
CA GLN A 102 1.23 -10.14 -9.27
C GLN A 102 2.25 -9.02 -9.27
N VAL A 103 2.76 -8.69 -8.09
CA VAL A 103 3.74 -7.63 -7.91
C VAL A 103 4.94 -8.14 -7.11
N ALA A 104 6.06 -7.45 -7.24
CA ALA A 104 7.25 -7.72 -6.45
C ALA A 104 7.74 -6.41 -5.81
N GLY A 105 8.17 -6.51 -4.58
CA GLY A 105 8.68 -5.34 -3.84
C GLY A 105 7.64 -4.59 -3.02
N LEU A 106 6.48 -5.18 -2.82
CA LEU A 106 5.46 -4.61 -1.92
C LEU A 106 5.62 -5.20 -0.53
N ASP A 107 5.90 -4.34 0.44
CA ASP A 107 6.12 -4.72 1.83
C ASP A 107 4.84 -4.45 2.65
N ALA A 108 3.80 -5.17 2.37
CA ALA A 108 2.51 -5.05 3.04
C ALA A 108 2.07 -6.41 3.58
N GLU A 109 1.30 -6.38 4.66
CA GLU A 109 0.76 -7.59 5.26
C GLU A 109 -0.38 -8.17 4.43
N ASN A 110 -0.60 -9.47 4.59
CA ASN A 110 -1.74 -10.15 3.95
C ASN A 110 -3.05 -9.50 4.40
N GLY A 111 -3.96 -9.29 3.47
CA GLY A 111 -5.24 -8.64 3.76
C GLY A 111 -5.20 -7.10 3.74
N THR A 112 -4.03 -6.50 3.49
CA THR A 112 -3.90 -5.04 3.43
C THR A 112 -4.82 -4.45 2.36
N PRO A 113 -5.67 -3.47 2.72
CA PRO A 113 -6.53 -2.81 1.73
C PRO A 113 -5.72 -1.93 0.77
N ILE A 114 -6.08 -1.97 -0.49
CA ILE A 114 -5.46 -1.14 -1.53
C ILE A 114 -6.37 0.04 -1.82
N CYS A 115 -5.85 1.25 -1.64
CA CYS A 115 -6.59 2.48 -1.88
C CYS A 115 -6.64 2.82 -3.37
N SER A 116 -5.49 2.73 -4.02
CA SER A 116 -5.34 3.12 -5.41
C SER A 116 -3.98 2.66 -5.92
N ARG A 117 -3.73 2.86 -7.20
CA ARG A 117 -2.40 2.71 -7.76
C ARG A 117 -2.19 3.74 -8.86
N TYR A 118 -0.94 4.17 -9.00
CA TYR A 118 -0.53 5.15 -9.98
C TYR A 118 0.56 4.58 -10.86
N LEU A 119 0.61 5.08 -12.07
CA LEU A 119 1.70 4.78 -13.00
C LEU A 119 3.00 5.42 -12.52
N GLN A 120 4.08 4.80 -12.86
CA GLN A 120 5.40 5.30 -12.53
C GLN A 120 6.27 5.37 -13.79
#